data_ad1ab9a218b76b563d73d46f9954ad95
#
_entry.id   ad1ab9a218b76b563d73d46f9954ad95
#
_cell.length_a   1.000
_cell.length_b   1.000
_cell.length_c   1.000
_cell.angle_alpha   90.00
_cell.angle_beta   90.00
_cell.angle_gamma   90.00
#
_symmetry.space_group_name_H-M   'P 1'
#
loop_
_entity.id
_entity.type
_entity.pdbx_description
1 polymer ?
#
loop_
_entity_poly.entity_id
_entity_poly.type
_entity_poly.pdbx_seq_one_letter_code
_entity_poly.pdbx_strand_id
1 'polypeptide(L)'
;MVGKLEEALLTENRGTVEKLTRQLTAIILEALEVKPVTIKVLSARPSDRWGELHGLYEGSEKKRRARITVWMRTAHHKKIVAFKTYLRTILHEICHHLDYELLELEDSFHTEGFFKRESSLFHQLLNQKH
;
A
#
# COMPACT_ATOMS: atom_id res chain seq x y z
N MET A 1 -13.64 -7.24 -2.74
CA MET A 1 -12.43 -7.00 -1.90
C MET A 1 -12.23 -5.52 -1.59
N VAL A 2 -12.18 -4.67 -2.61
CA VAL A 2 -11.97 -3.22 -2.41
C VAL A 2 -13.08 -2.60 -1.56
N GLY A 3 -14.34 -2.96 -1.81
CA GLY A 3 -15.46 -2.45 -1.00
C GLY A 3 -15.38 -2.86 0.46
N LYS A 4 -14.89 -4.07 0.74
CA LYS A 4 -14.72 -4.54 2.12
C LYS A 4 -13.62 -3.75 2.85
N LEU A 5 -12.56 -3.39 2.14
CA LEU A 5 -11.48 -2.59 2.70
C LEU A 5 -11.98 -1.18 3.04
N GLU A 6 -12.77 -0.59 2.15
CA GLU A 6 -13.38 0.72 2.39
C GLU A 6 -14.25 0.69 3.66
N GLU A 7 -15.10 -0.32 3.78
CA GLU A 7 -15.94 -0.49 4.97
C GLU A 7 -15.11 -0.68 6.24
N ALA A 8 -14.05 -1.48 6.15
CA ALA A 8 -13.16 -1.74 7.29
C ALA A 8 -12.51 -0.46 7.80
N LEU A 9 -12.08 0.43 6.91
CA LEU A 9 -11.52 1.72 7.30
C LEU A 9 -12.53 2.54 8.10
N LEU A 10 -13.80 2.52 7.68
CA LEU A 10 -14.85 3.25 8.38
C LEU A 10 -15.14 2.69 9.76
N THR A 11 -14.91 1.39 10.00
CA THR A 11 -15.07 0.79 11.33
C THR A 11 -13.91 1.12 12.27
N GLU A 12 -12.81 1.65 11.72
CA GLU A 12 -11.61 2.01 12.48
C GLU A 12 -10.95 0.82 13.19
N ASN A 13 -11.22 -0.40 12.75
CA ASN A 13 -10.62 -1.61 13.32
C ASN A 13 -9.32 -1.92 12.60
N ARG A 14 -8.18 -1.59 13.26
CA ARG A 14 -6.85 -1.76 12.68
C ARG A 14 -6.57 -3.20 12.22
N GLY A 15 -6.92 -4.18 13.05
CA GLY A 15 -6.67 -5.59 12.71
C GLY A 15 -7.42 -6.03 11.46
N THR A 16 -8.68 -5.59 11.30
CA THR A 16 -9.47 -5.90 10.12
C THR A 16 -8.91 -5.20 8.89
N VAL A 17 -8.52 -3.92 9.02
CA VAL A 17 -7.90 -3.17 7.94
C VAL A 17 -6.60 -3.87 7.49
N GLU A 18 -5.77 -4.28 8.43
CA GLU A 18 -4.52 -4.98 8.12
C GLU A 18 -4.77 -6.29 7.39
N LYS A 19 -5.72 -7.09 7.87
CA LYS A 19 -6.06 -8.37 7.25
C LYS A 19 -6.52 -8.18 5.81
N LEU A 20 -7.42 -7.23 5.56
CA LEU A 20 -7.95 -6.99 4.22
C LEU A 20 -6.90 -6.37 3.29
N THR A 21 -6.04 -5.50 3.81
CA THR A 21 -4.93 -4.95 3.03
C THR A 21 -3.97 -6.06 2.62
N ARG A 22 -3.68 -6.98 3.54
CA ARG A 22 -2.84 -8.14 3.25
C ARG A 22 -3.45 -9.02 2.16
N GLN A 23 -4.75 -9.28 2.25
CA GLN A 23 -5.45 -10.10 1.26
C GLN A 23 -5.46 -9.44 -0.12
N LEU A 24 -5.73 -8.14 -0.18
CA LEU A 24 -5.73 -7.41 -1.44
C LEU A 24 -4.33 -7.41 -2.08
N THR A 25 -3.30 -7.16 -1.29
CA THR A 25 -1.92 -7.18 -1.76
C THR A 25 -1.54 -8.55 -2.29
N ALA A 26 -1.90 -9.62 -1.57
CA ALA A 26 -1.61 -10.98 -2.00
C ALA A 26 -2.28 -11.30 -3.35
N ILE A 27 -3.52 -10.87 -3.54
CA ILE A 27 -4.23 -11.08 -4.82
C ILE A 27 -3.47 -10.41 -5.97
N ILE A 28 -3.03 -9.17 -5.77
CA ILE A 28 -2.28 -8.44 -6.80
C ILE A 28 -0.95 -9.13 -7.11
N LEU A 29 -0.18 -9.47 -6.09
CA LEU A 29 1.14 -10.08 -6.28
C LEU A 29 1.06 -11.49 -6.87
N GLU A 30 0.07 -12.28 -6.47
CA GLU A 30 -0.16 -13.61 -7.05
C GLU A 30 -0.53 -13.50 -8.53
N ALA A 31 -1.40 -12.56 -8.88
CA ALA A 31 -1.80 -12.35 -10.28
C ALA A 31 -0.61 -11.95 -11.16
N LEU A 32 0.37 -11.25 -10.60
CA LEU A 32 1.58 -10.82 -11.31
C LEU A 32 2.75 -11.81 -11.14
N GLU A 33 2.54 -12.88 -10.40
CA GLU A 33 3.56 -13.90 -10.11
C GLU A 33 4.81 -13.31 -9.45
N VAL A 34 4.60 -12.40 -8.50
CA VAL A 34 5.66 -11.69 -7.79
C VAL A 34 5.75 -12.20 -6.34
N LYS A 35 6.94 -12.18 -5.78
CA LYS A 35 7.19 -12.60 -4.40
C LYS A 35 6.29 -11.86 -3.42
N PRO A 36 5.78 -12.54 -2.38
CA PRO A 36 4.93 -11.88 -1.39
C PRO A 36 5.68 -10.84 -0.58
N VAL A 37 4.91 -9.94 0.03
CA VAL A 37 5.43 -8.87 0.88
C VAL A 37 4.69 -8.94 2.22
N THR A 38 5.36 -8.57 3.30
CA THR A 38 4.73 -8.45 4.60
C THR A 38 4.02 -7.10 4.68
N ILE A 39 2.77 -7.12 5.14
CA ILE A 39 1.97 -5.90 5.31
C ILE A 39 1.85 -5.59 6.80
N LYS A 40 2.10 -4.33 7.16
CA LYS A 40 1.89 -3.83 8.52
C LYS A 40 1.06 -2.56 8.45
N VAL A 41 -0.06 -2.54 9.17
CA VAL A 41 -0.92 -1.37 9.27
C VAL A 41 -0.84 -0.83 10.68
N LEU A 42 -0.49 0.43 10.81
CA LEU A 42 -0.38 1.13 12.08
C LEU A 42 -1.44 2.24 12.17
N SER A 43 -1.60 2.84 13.34
CA SER A 43 -2.65 3.81 13.56
C SER A 43 -2.32 5.16 12.93
N ALA A 44 -1.61 6.04 13.62
CA ALA A 44 -1.41 7.42 13.17
C ALA A 44 -0.08 7.60 12.44
N ARG A 45 -0.11 8.33 11.33
CA ARG A 45 1.09 8.65 10.55
C ARG A 45 2.11 9.39 11.39
N PRO A 46 3.40 9.03 11.30
CA PRO A 46 4.46 9.86 11.88
C PRO A 46 4.56 11.18 11.11
N SER A 47 4.92 12.23 11.80
CA SER A 47 5.19 13.50 11.14
C SER A 47 6.39 14.18 11.80
N ASP A 48 7.07 14.98 11.02
CA ASP A 48 8.14 15.83 11.49
C ASP A 48 8.04 17.17 10.74
N ARG A 49 9.07 18.01 10.86
CA ARG A 49 9.08 19.30 10.16
C ARG A 49 9.07 19.18 8.63
N TRP A 50 9.31 17.99 8.10
CA TRP A 50 9.34 17.73 6.65
C TRP A 50 8.01 17.20 6.11
N GLY A 51 7.05 16.86 6.98
CA GLY A 51 5.72 16.38 6.60
C GLY A 51 5.34 15.05 7.21
N GLU A 52 4.24 14.48 6.74
CA GLU A 52 3.73 13.19 7.18
C GLU A 52 4.30 12.07 6.32
N LEU A 53 4.62 10.95 6.97
CA LEU A 53 4.98 9.73 6.25
C LEU A 53 3.69 8.93 6.00
N HIS A 54 3.32 8.76 4.73
CA HIS A 54 2.06 8.11 4.33
C HIS A 54 2.21 6.59 4.22
N GLY A 55 3.32 6.13 3.69
CA GLY A 55 3.62 4.71 3.53
C GLY A 55 5.13 4.51 3.45
N LEU A 56 5.57 3.27 3.64
CA LEU A 56 6.98 2.93 3.62
C LEU A 56 7.17 1.56 3.00
N TYR A 57 8.07 1.46 2.03
CA TYR A 57 8.51 0.19 1.47
C TYR A 57 9.94 -0.11 1.92
N GLU A 58 10.15 -1.31 2.45
CA GLU A 58 11.47 -1.81 2.82
C GLU A 58 11.74 -3.08 2.02
N GLY A 59 12.78 -3.06 1.20
CA GLY A 59 13.13 -4.20 0.36
C GLY A 59 13.56 -5.43 1.15
N SER A 60 13.58 -6.59 0.48
CA SER A 60 14.00 -7.83 1.10
C SER A 60 15.49 -7.80 1.43
N GLU A 61 15.85 -8.41 2.56
CA GLU A 61 17.21 -8.61 3.01
C GLU A 61 17.43 -10.10 3.30
N LYS A 62 18.66 -10.49 3.62
CA LYS A 62 19.12 -11.89 3.73
C LYS A 62 18.09 -12.88 4.28
N LYS A 63 17.45 -12.57 5.41
CA LYS A 63 16.46 -13.45 6.05
C LYS A 63 15.12 -12.79 6.24
N ARG A 64 14.92 -11.61 5.66
CA ARG A 64 13.70 -10.86 5.84
C ARG A 64 13.05 -10.60 4.48
N ARG A 65 11.76 -10.93 4.41
CA ARG A 65 10.90 -10.61 3.29
C ARG A 65 10.73 -9.08 3.20
N ALA A 66 10.50 -8.56 1.99
CA ALA A 66 10.15 -7.16 1.81
C ALA A 66 8.90 -6.81 2.64
N ARG A 67 8.80 -5.58 3.08
CA ARG A 67 7.71 -5.13 3.96
C ARG A 67 7.17 -3.79 3.51
N ILE A 68 5.84 -3.67 3.56
CA ILE A 68 5.12 -2.41 3.36
C ILE A 68 4.46 -2.04 4.68
N THR A 69 4.68 -0.81 5.12
CA THR A 69 4.02 -0.25 6.29
C THR A 69 3.16 0.92 5.85
N VAL A 70 1.91 0.97 6.31
CA VAL A 70 0.99 2.07 6.04
C VAL A 70 0.26 2.45 7.32
N TRP A 71 -0.35 3.62 7.33
CA TRP A 71 -1.04 4.15 8.49
C TRP A 71 -2.47 4.51 8.10
N MET A 72 -3.42 4.20 8.97
CA MET A 72 -4.83 4.41 8.67
C MET A 72 -5.37 5.77 9.13
N ARG A 73 -4.57 6.53 9.91
CA ARG A 73 -4.98 7.84 10.44
C ARG A 73 -3.97 8.92 10.12
N THR A 74 -4.46 10.17 9.97
CA THR A 74 -3.59 11.33 9.79
C THR A 74 -2.78 11.61 11.05
N ALA A 75 -1.65 12.33 10.89
CA ALA A 75 -0.74 12.59 12.01
C ALA A 75 -1.32 13.54 13.06
N HIS A 76 -1.89 14.67 12.64
CA HIS A 76 -2.31 15.73 13.57
C HIS A 76 -3.68 15.49 14.18
N HIS A 77 -4.68 15.23 13.37
CA HIS A 77 -6.05 15.10 13.85
C HIS A 77 -6.46 13.65 14.13
N LYS A 78 -5.59 12.71 13.78
CA LYS A 78 -5.80 11.26 13.94
C LYS A 78 -7.13 10.79 13.34
N LYS A 79 -7.50 11.43 12.22
CA LYS A 79 -8.69 11.07 11.46
C LYS A 79 -8.36 9.93 10.50
N ILE A 80 -9.35 9.06 10.26
CA ILE A 80 -9.21 8.00 9.27
C ILE A 80 -8.87 8.62 7.91
N VAL A 81 -7.82 8.08 7.28
CA VAL A 81 -7.41 8.49 5.94
C VAL A 81 -8.52 8.13 4.95
N ALA A 82 -8.84 9.04 4.03
CA ALA A 82 -9.84 8.78 2.99
C ALA A 82 -9.47 7.50 2.23
N PHE A 83 -10.47 6.68 1.91
CA PHE A 83 -10.24 5.37 1.29
C PHE A 83 -9.40 5.46 0.01
N LYS A 84 -9.72 6.38 -0.89
CA LYS A 84 -8.97 6.50 -2.15
C LYS A 84 -7.51 6.87 -1.91
N THR A 85 -7.25 7.71 -0.92
CA THR A 85 -5.89 8.07 -0.53
C THR A 85 -5.16 6.86 0.06
N TYR A 86 -5.83 6.11 0.94
CA TYR A 86 -5.28 4.90 1.53
C TYR A 86 -4.93 3.86 0.44
N LEU A 87 -5.88 3.61 -0.46
CA LEU A 87 -5.67 2.65 -1.55
C LEU A 87 -4.50 3.06 -2.43
N ARG A 88 -4.43 4.35 -2.80
CA ARG A 88 -3.35 4.84 -3.64
C ARG A 88 -1.99 4.71 -2.94
N THR A 89 -1.94 4.94 -1.63
CA THR A 89 -0.72 4.76 -0.84
C THR A 89 -0.26 3.30 -0.87
N ILE A 90 -1.17 2.35 -0.66
CA ILE A 90 -0.84 0.91 -0.74
C ILE A 90 -0.28 0.58 -2.12
N LEU A 91 -0.95 1.02 -3.19
CA LEU A 91 -0.51 0.73 -4.55
C LEU A 91 0.83 1.38 -4.87
N HIS A 92 1.09 2.57 -4.34
CA HIS A 92 2.38 3.25 -4.48
C HIS A 92 3.52 2.38 -3.92
N GLU A 93 3.33 1.84 -2.71
CA GLU A 93 4.35 0.98 -2.09
C GLU A 93 4.46 -0.37 -2.83
N ILE A 94 3.35 -0.91 -3.30
CA ILE A 94 3.37 -2.12 -4.15
C ILE A 94 4.18 -1.86 -5.42
N CYS A 95 4.05 -0.68 -6.04
CA CYS A 95 4.83 -0.34 -7.24
C CYS A 95 6.34 -0.33 -6.96
N HIS A 96 6.78 0.13 -5.78
CA HIS A 96 8.17 0.00 -5.40
C HIS A 96 8.60 -1.48 -5.36
N HIS A 97 7.76 -2.34 -4.79
CA HIS A 97 8.02 -3.77 -4.74
C HIS A 97 8.12 -4.37 -6.15
N LEU A 98 7.22 -3.96 -7.05
CA LEU A 98 7.22 -4.43 -8.43
C LEU A 98 8.48 -3.97 -9.18
N ASP A 99 8.96 -2.75 -8.92
CA ASP A 99 10.17 -2.26 -9.56
C ASP A 99 11.36 -3.18 -9.25
N TYR A 100 11.50 -3.63 -7.99
CA TYR A 100 12.59 -4.49 -7.61
C TYR A 100 12.38 -5.96 -8.02
N GLU A 101 11.19 -6.49 -7.79
CA GLU A 101 10.95 -7.94 -7.90
C GLU A 101 10.41 -8.38 -9.26
N LEU A 102 9.68 -7.53 -9.98
CA LEU A 102 9.12 -7.85 -11.29
C LEU A 102 9.96 -7.27 -12.42
N LEU A 103 10.30 -5.98 -12.34
CA LEU A 103 11.06 -5.29 -13.36
C LEU A 103 12.57 -5.40 -13.16
N GLU A 104 12.99 -5.93 -12.00
CA GLU A 104 14.39 -6.18 -11.65
C GLU A 104 15.28 -4.92 -11.77
N LEU A 105 14.74 -3.77 -11.37
CA LEU A 105 15.48 -2.52 -11.37
C LEU A 105 16.41 -2.43 -10.17
N GLU A 106 17.55 -1.76 -10.32
CA GLU A 106 18.48 -1.54 -9.21
C GLU A 106 17.89 -0.57 -8.18
N ASP A 107 17.16 0.44 -8.65
CA ASP A 107 16.53 1.45 -7.82
C ASP A 107 15.11 1.69 -8.29
N SER A 108 14.27 2.18 -7.37
CA SER A 108 12.87 2.48 -7.65
C SER A 108 12.62 3.97 -7.49
N PHE A 109 12.51 4.68 -8.60
CA PHE A 109 12.28 6.11 -8.62
C PHE A 109 10.85 6.45 -9.05
N HIS A 110 10.38 7.61 -8.65
CA HIS A 110 9.05 8.12 -9.03
C HIS A 110 9.06 8.69 -10.45
N THR A 111 9.25 7.80 -11.42
CA THR A 111 9.26 8.17 -12.84
C THR A 111 7.83 8.28 -13.37
N GLU A 112 7.69 8.80 -14.60
CA GLU A 112 6.40 8.81 -15.30
C GLU A 112 5.83 7.40 -15.43
N GLY A 113 6.68 6.42 -15.77
CA GLY A 113 6.26 5.02 -15.86
C GLY A 113 5.77 4.47 -14.52
N PHE A 114 6.45 4.82 -13.42
CA PHE A 114 6.01 4.44 -12.08
C PHE A 114 4.59 4.95 -11.79
N PHE A 115 4.35 6.23 -12.01
CA PHE A 115 3.03 6.81 -11.75
C PHE A 115 1.95 6.26 -12.68
N LYS A 116 2.30 5.93 -13.92
CA LYS A 116 1.35 5.29 -14.85
C LYS A 116 0.94 3.90 -14.35
N ARG A 117 1.89 3.10 -13.85
CA ARG A 117 1.58 1.78 -13.27
C ARG A 117 0.71 1.91 -12.02
N GLU A 118 1.03 2.84 -11.13
CA GLU A 118 0.23 3.10 -9.95
C GLU A 118 -1.21 3.48 -10.32
N SER A 119 -1.37 4.42 -11.25
CA SER A 119 -2.69 4.87 -11.71
C SER A 119 -3.48 3.76 -12.39
N SER A 120 -2.81 2.93 -13.19
CA SER A 120 -3.45 1.80 -13.85
C SER A 120 -4.04 0.81 -12.83
N LEU A 121 -3.26 0.43 -11.82
CA LEU A 121 -3.73 -0.46 -10.76
C LEU A 121 -4.89 0.17 -9.99
N PHE A 122 -4.77 1.44 -9.66
CA PHE A 122 -5.79 2.18 -8.92
C PHE A 122 -7.14 2.16 -9.66
N HIS A 123 -7.13 2.51 -10.94
CA HIS A 123 -8.36 2.55 -11.73
C HIS A 123 -8.94 1.17 -11.97
N GLN A 124 -8.11 0.16 -12.21
CA GLN A 124 -8.59 -1.21 -12.36
C GLN A 124 -9.32 -1.70 -11.10
N LEU A 125 -8.76 -1.43 -9.92
CA LEU A 125 -9.37 -1.85 -8.67
C LEU A 125 -10.66 -1.10 -8.37
N LEU A 126 -10.72 0.20 -8.64
CA LEU A 126 -11.94 0.98 -8.44
C LEU A 126 -13.06 0.54 -9.40
N ASN A 127 -12.73 0.18 -10.63
CA ASN A 127 -13.71 -0.30 -11.59
C ASN A 127 -14.31 -1.65 -11.17
N GLN A 128 -13.54 -2.50 -10.47
CA GLN A 128 -14.02 -3.77 -9.93
C GLN A 128 -14.92 -3.61 -8.71
N LYS A 129 -14.99 -2.43 -8.13
CA LYS A 129 -15.80 -2.15 -6.94
C LYS A 129 -17.30 -2.25 -7.23
N HIS A 130 -17.67 -2.04 -8.47
CA HIS A 130 -19.09 -2.04 -8.88
C HIS A 130 -19.64 -3.44 -9.22
#